data_d0cb71c7bad63a7c09baeb666cdfcde6
#
_entry.id   d0cb71c7bad63a7c09baeb666cdfcde6
#
_cell.length_a   1.000
_cell.length_b   1.000
_cell.length_c   1.000
_cell.angle_alpha   90.00
_cell.angle_beta   90.00
_cell.angle_gamma   90.00
#
_symmetry.space_group_name_H-M   'P 1'
#
loop_
_entity.id
_entity.type
_entity.pdbx_description
1 polymer ?
#
loop_
_entity_poly.entity_id
_entity_poly.type
_entity_poly.pdbx_seq_one_letter_code
_entity_poly.pdbx_strand_id
1 'polypeptide(L)'
;MKIGILTQPLHNNYGGLLQNYALQTVLKNMGHEVWTVDRSIAIPAYLKWASVAKRFILHLSNKHVKVRVWMNKKERDAISVNTRQFINQYIRTTEKVLTTSHLEKIDKAYKLDAYVVGSD
;
A
#
# COMPACT_ATOMS: atom_id res chain seq x y z
N MET A 1 -4.07 -15.44 -19.03
CA MET A 1 -2.82 -15.20 -18.28
C MET A 1 -3.17 -14.80 -16.86
N LYS A 2 -2.29 -15.11 -15.91
CA LYS A 2 -2.37 -14.65 -14.53
C LYS A 2 -1.49 -13.43 -14.34
N ILE A 3 -2.08 -12.30 -14.02
CA ILE A 3 -1.38 -11.00 -13.98
C ILE A 3 -1.36 -10.45 -12.57
N GLY A 4 -0.18 -10.06 -12.11
CA GLY A 4 0.02 -9.32 -10.87
C GLY A 4 0.08 -7.82 -11.12
N ILE A 5 -0.73 -7.03 -10.44
CA ILE A 5 -0.63 -5.57 -10.46
C ILE A 5 0.24 -5.12 -9.29
N LEU A 6 1.35 -4.45 -9.60
CA LEU A 6 2.19 -3.76 -8.63
C LEU A 6 1.81 -2.29 -8.59
N THR A 7 1.32 -1.83 -7.47
CA THR A 7 0.91 -0.44 -7.26
C THR A 7 1.42 0.08 -5.92
N GLN A 8 1.16 1.34 -5.63
CA GLN A 8 1.39 1.89 -4.29
C GLN A 8 0.62 1.10 -3.22
N PRO A 9 1.10 1.10 -1.96
CA PRO A 9 0.39 0.45 -0.87
C PRO A 9 -1.09 0.86 -0.81
N LEU A 10 -1.97 -0.13 -0.74
CA LEU A 10 -3.42 0.08 -0.69
C LEU A 10 -3.83 0.65 0.68
N HIS A 11 -3.75 1.96 0.85
CA HIS A 11 -4.10 2.66 2.08
C HIS A 11 -5.23 3.66 1.87
N ASN A 12 -5.01 4.92 2.25
CA ASN A 12 -6.02 5.98 2.23
C ASN A 12 -5.96 6.83 0.95
N ASN A 13 -5.22 6.41 -0.07
CA ASN A 13 -5.16 7.09 -1.35
C ASN A 13 -6.31 6.62 -2.24
N TYR A 14 -7.43 7.35 -2.22
CA TYR A 14 -8.61 7.02 -3.02
C TYR A 14 -8.33 6.99 -4.52
N GLY A 15 -7.51 7.94 -5.01
CA GLY A 15 -7.11 7.98 -6.42
C GLY A 15 -6.40 6.69 -6.84
N GLY A 16 -5.39 6.28 -6.07
CA GLY A 16 -4.67 5.03 -6.32
C GLY A 16 -5.56 3.78 -6.23
N LEU A 17 -6.52 3.77 -5.31
CA LEU A 17 -7.48 2.66 -5.20
C LEU A 17 -8.40 2.57 -6.41
N LEU A 18 -8.92 3.70 -6.89
CA LEU A 18 -9.80 3.74 -8.07
C LEU A 18 -9.03 3.38 -9.34
N GLN A 19 -7.80 3.87 -9.52
CA GLN A 19 -6.93 3.49 -10.63
C GLN A 19 -6.66 2.00 -10.65
N ASN A 20 -6.32 1.43 -9.49
CA ASN A 20 -6.07 -0.01 -9.36
C ASN A 20 -7.32 -0.84 -9.68
N TYR A 21 -8.48 -0.43 -9.17
CA TYR A 21 -9.75 -1.06 -9.48
C TYR A 21 -10.09 -1.02 -10.97
N ALA A 22 -9.91 0.14 -11.61
CA ALA A 22 -10.14 0.31 -13.05
C ALA A 22 -9.20 -0.58 -13.86
N LEU A 23 -7.90 -0.58 -13.55
CA LEU A 23 -6.90 -1.41 -14.20
C LEU A 23 -7.23 -2.90 -14.04
N GLN A 24 -7.57 -3.33 -12.82
CA GLN A 24 -7.96 -4.71 -12.56
C GLN A 24 -9.21 -5.10 -13.36
N THR A 25 -10.19 -4.20 -13.47
CA THR A 25 -11.43 -4.42 -14.23
C THR A 25 -11.15 -4.55 -15.71
N VAL A 26 -10.33 -3.66 -16.29
CA VAL A 26 -9.94 -3.72 -17.70
C VAL A 26 -9.26 -5.05 -18.04
N LEU A 27 -8.26 -5.43 -17.26
CA LEU A 27 -7.52 -6.67 -17.47
C LEU A 27 -8.40 -7.92 -17.32
N LYS A 28 -9.35 -7.91 -16.37
CA LYS A 28 -10.35 -8.99 -16.23
C LYS A 28 -11.28 -9.07 -17.45
N ASN A 29 -11.73 -7.93 -17.98
CA ASN A 29 -12.58 -7.88 -19.17
C ASN A 29 -11.84 -8.38 -20.44
N MET A 30 -10.50 -8.28 -20.44
CA MET A 30 -9.64 -8.86 -21.48
C MET A 30 -9.46 -10.38 -21.31
N GLY A 31 -10.08 -11.01 -20.34
CA GLY A 31 -10.01 -12.45 -20.10
C GLY A 31 -8.82 -12.91 -19.25
N HIS A 32 -8.19 -12.00 -18.51
CA HIS A 32 -7.07 -12.33 -17.64
C HIS A 32 -7.52 -12.60 -16.19
N GLU A 33 -6.79 -13.45 -15.50
CA GLU A 33 -6.93 -13.64 -14.05
C GLU A 33 -5.97 -12.67 -13.34
N VAL A 34 -6.52 -11.75 -12.54
CA VAL A 34 -5.76 -10.59 -12.08
C VAL A 34 -5.79 -10.48 -10.56
N TRP A 35 -4.63 -10.23 -9.97
CA TRP A 35 -4.46 -9.91 -8.55
C TRP A 35 -3.67 -8.62 -8.37
N THR A 36 -4.02 -7.84 -7.38
CA THR A 36 -3.18 -6.73 -6.91
C THR A 36 -2.27 -7.23 -5.79
N VAL A 37 -0.99 -7.03 -5.95
CA VAL A 37 -0.01 -7.37 -4.91
C VAL A 37 -0.12 -6.37 -3.76
N ASP A 38 -0.59 -6.82 -2.60
CA ASP A 38 -0.74 -5.97 -1.41
C ASP A 38 0.63 -5.73 -0.76
N ARG A 39 1.35 -4.73 -1.30
CA ARG A 39 2.67 -4.33 -0.80
C ARG A 39 2.53 -3.38 0.38
N SER A 40 3.03 -3.79 1.53
CA SER A 40 3.09 -2.95 2.73
C SER A 40 4.54 -2.63 3.06
N ILE A 41 4.86 -1.35 3.23
CA ILE A 41 6.21 -0.93 3.63
C ILE A 41 6.27 -1.00 5.16
N ALA A 42 6.94 -2.01 5.69
CA ALA A 42 7.26 -2.07 7.11
C ALA A 42 8.41 -1.10 7.41
N ILE A 43 8.08 0.06 7.97
CA ILE A 43 9.10 1.00 8.44
C ILE A 43 9.59 0.51 9.81
N PRO A 44 10.87 0.14 9.97
CA PRO A 44 11.43 -0.29 11.24
C PRO A 44 11.20 0.74 12.34
N ALA A 45 10.94 0.27 13.56
CA ALA A 45 10.62 1.15 14.69
C ALA A 45 11.71 2.18 14.97
N TYR A 46 12.99 1.80 14.83
CA TYR A 46 14.13 2.70 15.06
C TYR A 46 14.14 3.90 14.10
N LEU A 47 13.72 3.71 12.83
CA LEU A 47 13.63 4.82 11.86
C LEU A 47 12.49 5.77 12.20
N LYS A 48 11.41 5.26 12.80
CA LYS A 48 10.32 6.09 13.31
C LYS A 48 10.82 6.98 14.45
N TRP A 49 11.53 6.41 15.40
CA TRP A 49 12.12 7.15 16.51
C TRP A 49 13.17 8.17 16.05
N ALA A 50 14.06 7.78 15.12
CA ALA A 50 15.05 8.68 14.54
C ALA A 50 14.38 9.89 13.86
N SER A 51 13.27 9.68 13.14
CA SER A 51 12.52 10.75 12.48
C SER A 51 11.87 11.72 13.48
N VAL A 52 11.38 11.20 14.61
CA VAL A 52 10.80 12.01 15.69
C VAL A 52 11.90 12.84 16.38
N ALA A 53 13.05 12.22 16.72
CA ALA A 53 14.18 12.89 17.32
C ALA A 53 14.72 14.02 16.42
N LYS A 54 14.91 13.73 15.11
CA LYS A 54 15.31 14.74 14.12
C LYS A 54 14.34 15.92 14.08
N ARG A 55 13.03 15.67 14.08
CA ARG A 55 12.02 16.74 14.06
C ARG A 55 12.01 17.54 15.35
N PHE A 56 12.24 16.90 16.49
CA PHE A 56 12.33 17.57 17.78
C PHE A 56 13.53 18.53 17.81
N ILE A 57 14.70 18.08 17.34
CA ILE A 57 15.90 18.93 17.22
C ILE A 57 15.65 20.10 16.28
N LEU A 58 15.02 19.87 15.12
CA LEU A 58 14.67 20.92 14.17
C LEU A 58 13.64 21.90 14.75
N HIS A 59 12.72 21.43 15.58
CA HIS A 59 11.74 22.30 16.24
C HIS A 59 12.42 23.21 17.27
N LEU A 60 13.42 22.72 18.00
CA LEU A 60 14.23 23.54 18.92
C LEU A 60 15.07 24.58 18.18
N SER A 61 15.54 24.24 16.98
CA SER A 61 16.36 25.15 16.15
C SER A 61 15.52 26.15 15.33
N ASN A 62 14.29 25.80 14.97
CA ASN A 62 13.45 26.62 14.09
C ASN A 62 11.98 26.53 14.52
N LYS A 63 11.44 27.63 15.07
CA LYS A 63 10.09 27.73 15.65
C LYS A 63 8.92 27.43 14.69
N HIS A 64 9.18 27.28 13.38
CA HIS A 64 8.14 27.05 12.36
C HIS A 64 7.95 25.58 11.95
N VAL A 65 8.77 24.66 12.44
CA VAL A 65 8.60 23.23 12.13
C VAL A 65 7.53 22.62 13.03
N LYS A 66 6.33 22.42 12.51
CA LYS A 66 5.28 21.69 13.23
C LYS A 66 5.72 20.25 13.46
N VAL A 67 5.85 19.85 14.71
CA VAL A 67 6.03 18.44 15.07
C VAL A 67 4.75 17.71 14.70
N ARG A 68 4.77 16.97 13.60
CA ARG A 68 3.64 16.16 13.17
C ARG A 68 3.53 14.99 14.15
N VAL A 69 2.61 15.09 15.09
CA VAL A 69 2.25 13.98 15.96
C VAL A 69 1.67 12.87 15.09
N TRP A 70 2.16 11.66 15.24
CA TRP A 70 1.61 10.51 14.53
C TRP A 70 0.14 10.36 14.88
N MET A 71 -0.71 10.25 13.87
CA MET A 71 -2.13 9.98 14.08
C MET A 71 -2.29 8.74 14.97
N ASN A 72 -3.15 8.84 15.95
CA ASN A 72 -3.47 7.72 16.83
C ASN A 72 -4.02 6.54 16.01
N LYS A 73 -3.76 5.31 16.46
CA LYS A 73 -4.23 4.10 15.77
C LYS A 73 -5.74 4.14 15.52
N LYS A 74 -6.52 4.60 16.51
CA LYS A 74 -7.98 4.76 16.40
C LYS A 74 -8.41 5.72 15.29
N GLU A 75 -7.73 6.86 15.14
CA GLU A 75 -8.02 7.84 14.09
C GLU A 75 -7.69 7.28 12.70
N ARG A 76 -6.54 6.61 12.56
CA ARG A 76 -6.18 5.94 11.30
C ARG A 76 -7.17 4.83 10.94
N ASP A 77 -7.60 4.06 11.91
CA ASP A 77 -8.56 2.98 11.71
C ASP A 77 -9.93 3.54 11.30
N ALA A 78 -10.38 4.63 11.92
CA ALA A 78 -11.63 5.31 11.55
C ALA A 78 -11.60 5.83 10.10
N ILE A 79 -10.50 6.49 9.69
CA ILE A 79 -10.34 7.02 8.33
C ILE A 79 -10.25 5.89 7.29
N SER A 80 -9.65 4.76 7.67
CA SER A 80 -9.42 3.64 6.74
C SER A 80 -10.57 2.63 6.66
N VAL A 81 -11.64 2.77 7.43
CA VAL A 81 -12.77 1.81 7.42
C VAL A 81 -13.36 1.68 6.01
N ASN A 82 -13.72 2.80 5.40
CA ASN A 82 -14.36 2.82 4.08
C ASN A 82 -13.41 2.32 2.98
N THR A 83 -12.13 2.70 3.05
CA THR A 83 -11.13 2.22 2.08
C THR A 83 -10.86 0.73 2.21
N ARG A 84 -10.78 0.20 3.42
CA ARG A 84 -10.65 -1.25 3.64
C ARG A 84 -11.87 -2.02 3.16
N GLN A 85 -13.08 -1.49 3.42
CA GLN A 85 -14.31 -2.10 2.92
C GLN A 85 -14.31 -2.13 1.40
N PHE A 86 -13.95 -1.03 0.74
CA PHE A 86 -13.82 -0.97 -0.72
C PHE A 86 -12.79 -1.98 -1.26
N ILE A 87 -11.60 -2.05 -0.65
CA ILE A 87 -10.56 -3.01 -1.04
C ILE A 87 -11.09 -4.43 -0.94
N ASN A 88 -11.67 -4.81 0.19
CA ASN A 88 -12.16 -6.17 0.44
C ASN A 88 -13.30 -6.57 -0.49
N GLN A 89 -14.12 -5.60 -0.91
CA GLN A 89 -15.30 -5.86 -1.73
C GLN A 89 -14.99 -5.87 -3.23
N TYR A 90 -14.09 -5.01 -3.71
CA TYR A 90 -13.92 -4.74 -5.12
C TYR A 90 -12.55 -5.08 -5.69
N ILE A 91 -11.50 -5.15 -4.86
CA ILE A 91 -10.14 -5.39 -5.30
C ILE A 91 -9.69 -6.78 -4.86
N ARG A 92 -9.32 -7.62 -5.84
CA ARG A 92 -8.74 -8.92 -5.55
C ARG A 92 -7.26 -8.75 -5.22
N THR A 93 -6.89 -8.95 -3.96
CA THR A 93 -5.52 -8.79 -3.48
C THR A 93 -4.85 -10.12 -3.20
N THR A 94 -3.52 -10.13 -3.26
CA THR A 94 -2.70 -11.22 -2.70
C THR A 94 -2.60 -11.08 -1.18
N GLU A 95 -1.91 -12.02 -0.55
CA GLU A 95 -1.43 -11.85 0.82
C GLU A 95 -0.46 -10.67 0.90
N LYS A 96 -0.31 -10.11 2.12
CA LYS A 96 0.57 -8.96 2.35
C LYS A 96 2.03 -9.27 2.11
N VAL A 97 2.65 -8.47 1.27
CA VAL A 97 4.07 -8.55 0.93
C VAL A 97 4.84 -7.48 1.71
N LEU A 98 5.74 -7.91 2.59
CA LEU A 98 6.58 -7.02 3.41
C LEU A 98 8.02 -6.97 2.92
N THR A 99 8.49 -8.01 2.23
CA THR A 99 9.87 -8.18 1.80
C THR A 99 9.94 -8.78 0.39
N THR A 100 11.10 -8.67 -0.25
CA THR A 100 11.32 -9.27 -1.58
C THR A 100 11.13 -10.78 -1.56
N SER A 101 11.55 -11.47 -0.50
CA SER A 101 11.35 -12.91 -0.36
C SER A 101 9.87 -13.31 -0.27
N HIS A 102 9.00 -12.43 0.25
CA HIS A 102 7.56 -12.64 0.22
C HIS A 102 7.00 -12.50 -1.19
N LEU A 103 7.55 -11.59 -2.01
CA LEU A 103 7.15 -11.46 -3.40
C LEU A 103 7.42 -12.74 -4.19
N GLU A 104 8.59 -13.34 -4.02
CA GLU A 104 8.92 -14.64 -4.65
C GLU A 104 7.99 -15.77 -4.21
N LYS A 105 7.54 -15.79 -2.95
CA LYS A 105 6.55 -16.75 -2.47
C LYS A 105 5.20 -16.54 -3.14
N ILE A 106 4.76 -15.29 -3.26
CA ILE A 106 3.52 -14.93 -3.96
C ILE A 106 3.59 -15.37 -5.42
N ASP A 107 4.69 -15.08 -6.09
CA ASP A 107 4.89 -15.48 -7.49
C ASP A 107 4.72 -17.00 -7.69
N LYS A 108 5.36 -17.79 -6.84
CA LYS A 108 5.24 -19.24 -6.85
C LYS A 108 3.85 -19.75 -6.48
N ALA A 109 3.20 -19.12 -5.49
CA ALA A 109 1.88 -19.55 -5.00
C ALA A 109 0.77 -19.24 -6.00
N TYR A 110 0.79 -18.05 -6.61
CA TYR A 110 -0.23 -17.60 -7.56
C TYR A 110 0.11 -17.95 -9.01
N LYS A 111 1.37 -18.37 -9.29
CA LYS A 111 1.89 -18.71 -10.63
C LYS A 111 1.59 -17.57 -11.61
N LEU A 112 2.09 -16.37 -11.27
CA LEU A 112 1.85 -15.17 -12.08
C LEU A 112 2.68 -15.24 -13.36
N ASP A 113 2.05 -15.01 -14.50
CA ASP A 113 2.69 -15.02 -15.83
C ASP A 113 3.34 -13.67 -16.16
N ALA A 114 2.78 -12.59 -15.63
CA ALA A 114 3.23 -11.24 -15.92
C ALA A 114 2.90 -10.26 -14.76
N TYR A 115 3.62 -9.15 -14.74
CA TYR A 115 3.35 -8.04 -13.85
C TYR A 115 3.04 -6.77 -14.63
N VAL A 116 2.05 -6.03 -14.17
CA VAL A 116 1.74 -4.68 -14.64
C VAL A 116 2.02 -3.72 -13.50
N VAL A 117 2.84 -2.71 -13.76
CA VAL A 117 3.13 -1.67 -12.77
C VAL A 117 2.10 -0.56 -12.95
N GLY A 118 1.29 -0.34 -11.95
CA GLY A 118 0.38 0.80 -11.89
C GLY A 118 1.20 2.07 -11.68
N SER A 119 0.95 3.09 -12.50
CA SER A 119 1.56 4.41 -12.34
C SER A 119 1.08 5.10 -11.07
N ASP A 120 1.91 5.96 -10.56
CA ASP A 120 1.61 6.92 -9.51
C ASP A 120 0.74 8.07 -10.06
#